data_36e330bfc871f5bcfee7407d17c86d8a
#
_entry.id   36e330bfc871f5bcfee7407d17c86d8a
#
_cell.length_a   1.000
_cell.length_b   1.000
_cell.length_c   1.000
_cell.angle_alpha   90.00
_cell.angle_beta   90.00
_cell.angle_gamma   90.00
#
_symmetry.space_group_name_H-M   'P 1'
#
loop_
_entity.id
_entity.type
_entity.pdbx_description
1 polymer ?
#
loop_
_entity_poly.entity_id
_entity_poly.type
_entity_poly.pdbx_seq_one_letter_code
_entity_poly.pdbx_strand_id
1 'polypeptide(L)'
;MKTAVVYYSLLGNVEFAANEIAKEIDCDVIKLNTVKSYPKSKGKLIFLGGMKSVFKSKPKLKEYDFDAVKYDQIVIGTPTWAGTFAPAIRTFLRDNKDSIKDKKISVFVSCSGGEAESVLQKTKEFLGIDNLNASVVLTDPKNKPSEENNALVDDFINKIK
;
A
#
# COMPACT_ATOMS: atom_id res chain seq x y z
N MET A 1 -21.30 1.29 0.13
CA MET A 1 -20.12 0.40 0.38
C MET A 1 -19.14 1.16 1.25
N LYS A 2 -18.80 0.64 2.43
CA LYS A 2 -17.86 1.32 3.33
C LYS A 2 -16.42 0.90 3.01
N THR A 3 -15.55 1.87 2.76
CA THR A 3 -14.18 1.63 2.30
C THR A 3 -13.15 2.08 3.33
N ALA A 4 -12.10 1.29 3.54
CA ALA A 4 -10.88 1.71 4.24
C ALA A 4 -9.72 1.82 3.27
N VAL A 5 -9.00 2.95 3.29
CA VAL A 5 -7.73 3.15 2.61
C VAL A 5 -6.60 2.99 3.62
N VAL A 6 -5.94 1.84 3.60
CA VAL A 6 -4.86 1.49 4.53
C VAL A 6 -3.52 1.58 3.82
N TYR A 7 -2.62 2.42 4.29
CA TYR A 7 -1.36 2.64 3.58
C TYR A 7 -0.15 2.84 4.49
N TYR A 8 1.03 2.58 3.92
CA TYR A 8 2.32 2.97 4.48
C TYR A 8 3.08 3.84 3.50
N SER A 9 3.64 4.95 3.98
CA SER A 9 4.42 5.88 3.16
C SER A 9 5.66 6.36 3.90
N LEU A 10 6.85 6.08 3.35
CA LEU A 10 8.12 6.55 3.92
C LEU A 10 8.53 7.92 3.38
N LEU A 11 8.36 8.15 2.08
CA LEU A 11 8.82 9.35 1.36
C LEU A 11 7.67 10.27 0.91
N GLY A 12 6.43 9.91 1.21
CA GLY A 12 5.24 10.71 0.93
C GLY A 12 4.52 10.42 -0.39
N ASN A 13 5.07 9.60 -1.30
CA ASN A 13 4.41 9.29 -2.57
C ASN A 13 3.10 8.52 -2.40
N VAL A 14 3.11 7.48 -1.56
CA VAL A 14 1.90 6.69 -1.27
C VAL A 14 0.86 7.52 -0.52
N GLU A 15 1.30 8.37 0.42
CA GLU A 15 0.42 9.29 1.14
C GLU A 15 -0.24 10.30 0.20
N PHE A 16 0.50 10.82 -0.77
CA PHE A 16 -0.05 11.71 -1.80
C PHE A 16 -1.18 11.00 -2.56
N ALA A 17 -0.92 9.80 -3.10
CA ALA A 17 -1.94 9.04 -3.83
C ALA A 17 -3.14 8.66 -2.95
N ALA A 18 -2.91 8.26 -1.69
CA ALA A 18 -3.99 7.97 -0.74
C ALA A 18 -4.91 9.17 -0.52
N ASN A 19 -4.34 10.37 -0.40
CA ASN A 19 -5.10 11.60 -0.23
C ASN A 19 -5.90 11.97 -1.49
N GLU A 20 -5.34 11.77 -2.69
CA GLU A 20 -6.08 11.98 -3.94
C GLU A 20 -7.28 11.03 -4.05
N ILE A 21 -7.07 9.73 -3.74
CA ILE A 21 -8.16 8.75 -3.71
C ILE A 21 -9.24 9.17 -2.68
N ALA A 22 -8.84 9.57 -1.49
CA ALA A 22 -9.77 9.93 -0.41
C ALA A 22 -10.57 11.21 -0.65
N LYS A 23 -10.17 12.07 -1.59
CA LYS A 23 -10.99 13.23 -2.01
C LYS A 23 -12.20 12.81 -2.85
N GLU A 24 -12.10 11.69 -3.54
CA GLU A 24 -13.05 11.26 -4.56
C GLU A 24 -14.00 10.14 -4.09
N ILE A 25 -13.69 9.49 -2.96
CA ILE A 25 -14.52 8.43 -2.39
C ILE A 25 -14.74 8.66 -0.88
N ASP A 26 -15.90 8.25 -0.39
CA ASP A 26 -16.17 8.22 1.05
C ASP A 26 -15.43 7.03 1.68
N CYS A 27 -14.38 7.31 2.47
CA CYS A 27 -13.53 6.28 3.06
C CYS A 27 -12.86 6.73 4.36
N ASP A 28 -12.56 5.75 5.22
CA ASP A 28 -11.67 5.95 6.35
C ASP A 28 -10.21 5.80 5.88
N VAL A 29 -9.36 6.79 6.17
CA VAL A 29 -7.94 6.78 5.78
C VAL A 29 -7.07 6.39 6.96
N ILE A 30 -6.36 5.28 6.84
CA ILE A 30 -5.57 4.66 7.93
C ILE A 30 -4.10 4.61 7.53
N LYS A 31 -3.30 5.49 8.11
CA LYS A 31 -1.86 5.52 7.91
C LYS A 31 -1.16 4.60 8.90
N LEU A 32 -0.47 3.60 8.39
CA LEU A 32 0.37 2.72 9.21
C LEU A 32 1.72 3.38 9.53
N ASN A 33 2.13 3.28 10.77
CA ASN A 33 3.43 3.73 11.24
C ASN A 33 4.14 2.61 11.99
N THR A 34 5.44 2.45 11.77
CA THR A 34 6.25 1.50 12.54
C THR A 34 6.75 2.14 13.83
N VAL A 35 6.86 1.35 14.90
CA VAL A 35 7.39 1.82 16.19
C VAL A 35 8.83 2.30 16.02
N LYS A 36 9.65 1.54 15.28
CA LYS A 36 10.99 1.97 14.87
C LYS A 36 10.92 2.53 13.46
N SER A 37 11.27 3.80 13.30
CA SER A 37 11.27 4.47 12.00
C SER A 37 12.35 3.92 11.08
N TYR A 38 12.04 3.79 9.79
CA TYR A 38 13.05 3.54 8.77
C TYR A 38 13.76 4.85 8.38
N PRO A 39 15.06 4.80 8.07
CA PRO A 39 15.77 5.97 7.59
C PRO A 39 15.20 6.42 6.24
N LYS A 40 15.01 7.73 6.08
CA LYS A 40 14.49 8.31 4.83
C LYS A 40 15.52 8.34 3.68
N SER A 41 16.79 8.05 3.97
CA SER A 41 17.86 8.02 2.97
C SER A 41 17.93 6.64 2.29
N LYS A 42 17.77 6.61 0.96
CA LYS A 42 17.89 5.37 0.15
C LYS A 42 19.24 4.65 0.40
N GLY A 43 20.35 5.41 0.50
CA GLY A 43 21.67 4.85 0.77
C GLY A 43 21.77 4.16 2.15
N LYS A 44 21.17 4.73 3.19
CA LYS A 44 21.14 4.13 4.52
C LYS A 44 20.21 2.90 4.59
N LEU A 45 19.14 2.87 3.83
CA LEU A 45 18.27 1.69 3.71
C LEU A 45 19.02 0.50 3.09
N ILE A 46 19.86 0.76 2.08
CA ILE A 46 20.69 -0.27 1.43
C ILE A 46 21.80 -0.75 2.37
N PHE A 47 22.39 0.16 3.16
CA PHE A 47 23.51 -0.14 4.04
C PHE A 47 23.13 -0.89 5.33
N LEU A 48 21.90 -0.76 5.81
CA LEU A 48 21.39 -1.39 7.04
C LEU A 48 21.23 -2.93 6.93
N GLY A 49 22.12 -3.55 6.20
CA GLY A 49 22.36 -4.98 6.28
C GLY A 49 21.35 -5.82 5.49
N GLY A 50 21.68 -6.03 4.23
CA GLY A 50 21.01 -7.04 3.42
C GLY A 50 19.51 -6.80 3.30
N MET A 51 19.12 -6.00 2.35
CA MET A 51 17.72 -5.65 2.02
C MET A 51 16.73 -6.82 2.19
N LYS A 52 17.15 -8.06 1.92
CA LYS A 52 16.33 -9.28 2.07
C LYS A 52 15.78 -9.48 3.49
N SER A 53 16.57 -9.15 4.52
CA SER A 53 16.11 -9.28 5.93
C SER A 53 15.08 -8.21 6.29
N VAL A 54 15.30 -6.97 5.84
CA VAL A 54 14.36 -5.86 6.08
C VAL A 54 13.03 -6.10 5.38
N PHE A 55 13.03 -6.59 4.14
CA PHE A 55 11.81 -6.79 3.35
C PHE A 55 10.93 -7.95 3.84
N LYS A 56 11.53 -8.96 4.47
CA LYS A 56 10.79 -10.06 5.11
C LYS A 56 10.40 -9.75 6.56
N SER A 57 10.87 -8.63 7.11
CA SER A 57 10.58 -8.26 8.49
C SER A 57 9.10 -7.94 8.67
N LYS A 58 8.63 -8.12 9.90
CA LYS A 58 7.27 -7.82 10.35
C LYS A 58 7.39 -6.85 11.52
N PRO A 59 7.69 -5.56 11.26
CA PRO A 59 7.92 -4.59 12.31
C PRO A 59 6.66 -4.39 13.15
N LYS A 60 6.84 -4.10 14.44
CA LYS A 60 5.73 -3.69 15.29
C LYS A 60 5.18 -2.35 14.79
N LEU A 61 3.89 -2.29 14.54
CA LEU A 61 3.18 -1.07 14.19
C LEU A 61 2.84 -0.27 15.44
N LYS A 62 2.77 1.06 15.29
CA LYS A 62 2.11 1.91 16.28
C LYS A 62 0.63 1.60 16.25
N GLU A 63 -0.06 1.97 17.31
CA GLU A 63 -1.51 1.83 17.40
C GLU A 63 -2.22 2.53 16.23
N TYR A 64 -3.21 1.87 15.66
CA TYR A 64 -4.07 2.37 14.58
C TYR A 64 -5.46 1.79 14.74
N ASP A 65 -6.48 2.57 14.40
CA ASP A 65 -7.88 2.13 14.48
C ASP A 65 -8.27 1.43 13.18
N PHE A 66 -8.45 0.12 13.23
CA PHE A 66 -8.94 -0.69 12.12
C PHE A 66 -9.76 -1.86 12.63
N ASP A 67 -11.02 -1.87 12.25
CA ASP A 67 -11.93 -2.99 12.49
C ASP A 67 -12.48 -3.46 11.15
N ALA A 68 -12.03 -4.62 10.70
CA ALA A 68 -12.40 -5.18 9.40
C ALA A 68 -13.93 -5.34 9.21
N VAL A 69 -14.69 -5.55 10.29
CA VAL A 69 -16.15 -5.73 10.22
C VAL A 69 -16.86 -4.49 9.67
N LYS A 70 -16.27 -3.31 9.89
CA LYS A 70 -16.85 -2.03 9.45
C LYS A 70 -16.79 -1.82 7.93
N TYR A 71 -15.97 -2.60 7.19
CA TYR A 71 -15.65 -2.30 5.79
C TYR A 71 -16.06 -3.42 4.85
N ASP A 72 -16.58 -3.03 3.69
CA ASP A 72 -16.87 -3.92 2.56
C ASP A 72 -15.68 -4.04 1.62
N GLN A 73 -14.85 -2.99 1.57
CA GLN A 73 -13.71 -2.86 0.70
C GLN A 73 -12.48 -2.34 1.45
N ILE A 74 -11.32 -2.93 1.13
CA ILE A 74 -10.02 -2.49 1.64
C ILE A 74 -9.14 -2.09 0.45
N VAL A 75 -8.69 -0.84 0.45
CA VAL A 75 -7.73 -0.31 -0.52
C VAL A 75 -6.36 -0.24 0.15
N ILE A 76 -5.39 -0.96 -0.36
CA ILE A 76 -4.05 -1.09 0.22
C ILE A 76 -3.07 -0.24 -0.56
N GLY A 77 -2.41 0.71 0.11
CA GLY A 77 -1.37 1.56 -0.45
C GLY A 77 0.03 1.20 0.03
N THR A 78 0.96 0.95 -0.90
CA THR A 78 2.32 0.55 -0.55
C THR A 78 3.37 1.11 -1.51
N PRO A 79 4.56 1.51 -1.01
CA PRO A 79 5.70 1.66 -1.91
C PRO A 79 6.23 0.28 -2.30
N THR A 80 6.83 0.18 -3.49
CA THR A 80 7.61 -1.01 -3.83
C THR A 80 8.97 -0.99 -3.15
N TRP A 81 9.30 -2.07 -2.46
CA TRP A 81 10.62 -2.30 -1.86
C TRP A 81 11.17 -3.64 -2.35
N ALA A 82 12.16 -3.58 -3.25
CA ALA A 82 12.74 -4.76 -3.90
C ALA A 82 11.68 -5.74 -4.44
N GLY A 83 10.74 -5.23 -5.20
CA GLY A 83 9.69 -6.02 -5.85
C GLY A 83 8.68 -6.65 -4.87
N THR A 84 8.52 -6.09 -3.66
CA THR A 84 7.49 -6.50 -2.70
C THR A 84 6.90 -5.29 -1.97
N PHE A 85 5.79 -5.50 -1.28
CA PHE A 85 5.18 -4.47 -0.45
C PHE A 85 6.03 -4.17 0.80
N ALA A 86 5.87 -2.95 1.34
CA ALA A 86 6.61 -2.51 2.52
C ALA A 86 6.37 -3.41 3.76
N PRO A 87 7.37 -3.55 4.66
CA PRO A 87 7.24 -4.37 5.87
C PRO A 87 6.06 -4.01 6.76
N ALA A 88 5.69 -2.73 6.86
CA ALA A 88 4.52 -2.28 7.60
C ALA A 88 3.22 -2.86 7.05
N ILE A 89 3.07 -2.89 5.71
CA ILE A 89 1.95 -3.53 5.04
C ILE A 89 1.96 -5.04 5.29
N ARG A 90 3.13 -5.69 5.29
CA ARG A 90 3.26 -7.11 5.63
C ARG A 90 2.73 -7.42 7.03
N THR A 91 3.04 -6.57 8.01
CA THR A 91 2.49 -6.72 9.37
C THR A 91 0.99 -6.60 9.37
N PHE A 92 0.44 -5.55 8.75
CA PHE A 92 -1.00 -5.34 8.64
C PHE A 92 -1.71 -6.53 7.98
N LEU A 93 -1.21 -6.99 6.84
CA LEU A 93 -1.78 -8.14 6.13
C LEU A 93 -1.74 -9.42 6.96
N ARG A 94 -0.62 -9.69 7.64
CA ARG A 94 -0.50 -10.84 8.54
C ARG A 94 -1.57 -10.82 9.64
N ASP A 95 -1.73 -9.66 10.26
CA ASP A 95 -2.58 -9.51 11.44
C ASP A 95 -4.08 -9.49 11.09
N ASN A 96 -4.42 -9.16 9.84
CA ASN A 96 -5.80 -9.00 9.40
C ASN A 96 -6.23 -9.95 8.26
N LYS A 97 -5.33 -10.82 7.77
CA LYS A 97 -5.57 -11.69 6.59
C LYS A 97 -6.93 -12.37 6.63
N ASP A 98 -7.25 -13.05 7.72
CA ASP A 98 -8.47 -13.89 7.80
C ASP A 98 -9.75 -13.06 7.83
N SER A 99 -9.67 -11.80 8.27
CA SER A 99 -10.81 -10.89 8.35
C SER A 99 -11.03 -10.05 7.08
N ILE A 100 -10.02 -9.97 6.19
CA ILE A 100 -10.10 -9.14 4.99
C ILE A 100 -10.10 -9.91 3.66
N LYS A 101 -9.62 -11.17 3.62
CA LYS A 101 -9.44 -11.94 2.38
C LYS A 101 -10.72 -12.12 1.54
N ASP A 102 -11.88 -12.13 2.21
CA ASP A 102 -13.19 -12.31 1.57
C ASP A 102 -13.86 -10.97 1.18
N LYS A 103 -13.17 -9.84 1.40
CA LYS A 103 -13.63 -8.50 1.04
C LYS A 103 -13.12 -8.09 -0.35
N LYS A 104 -13.69 -7.00 -0.89
CA LYS A 104 -13.11 -6.38 -2.10
C LYS A 104 -11.74 -5.79 -1.74
N ILE A 105 -10.68 -6.35 -2.31
CA ILE A 105 -9.31 -5.89 -2.12
C ILE A 105 -8.84 -5.14 -3.37
N SER A 106 -8.42 -3.90 -3.19
CA SER A 106 -7.77 -3.10 -4.22
C SER A 106 -6.39 -2.65 -3.77
N VAL A 107 -5.45 -2.47 -4.69
CA VAL A 107 -4.05 -2.14 -4.35
C VAL A 107 -3.53 -1.02 -5.24
N PHE A 108 -2.96 0.02 -4.63
CA PHE A 108 -2.16 0.99 -5.35
C PHE A 108 -0.71 0.94 -4.89
N VAL A 109 0.20 0.95 -5.84
CA VAL A 109 1.64 0.83 -5.59
C VAL A 109 2.33 2.09 -6.08
N SER A 110 3.20 2.69 -5.27
CA SER A 110 4.11 3.72 -5.73
C SER A 110 5.51 3.16 -5.93
N CYS A 111 6.11 3.41 -7.10
CA CYS A 111 7.47 3.02 -7.41
C CYS A 111 8.28 4.21 -7.95
N SER A 112 9.61 4.10 -7.94
CA SER A 112 10.52 5.04 -8.60
C SER A 112 11.11 4.46 -9.91
N GLY A 113 10.51 3.37 -10.39
CA GLY A 113 10.94 2.51 -11.49
C GLY A 113 11.16 1.07 -11.00
N GLY A 114 11.10 0.10 -11.93
CA GLY A 114 11.35 -1.32 -11.66
C GLY A 114 10.08 -2.17 -11.46
N GLU A 115 10.23 -3.33 -10.85
CA GLU A 115 9.25 -4.43 -10.79
C GLU A 115 8.08 -4.18 -9.82
N ALA A 116 7.27 -3.16 -10.06
CA ALA A 116 6.12 -2.85 -9.20
C ALA A 116 4.96 -3.85 -9.38
N GLU A 117 4.79 -4.43 -10.57
CA GLU A 117 3.77 -5.44 -10.85
C GLU A 117 3.92 -6.69 -9.95
N SER A 118 5.15 -7.05 -9.59
CA SER A 118 5.40 -8.17 -8.68
C SER A 118 4.81 -7.96 -7.29
N VAL A 119 4.60 -6.70 -6.86
CA VAL A 119 3.96 -6.36 -5.59
C VAL A 119 2.49 -6.79 -5.59
N LEU A 120 1.78 -6.57 -6.71
CA LEU A 120 0.38 -6.95 -6.86
C LEU A 120 0.22 -8.48 -6.76
N GLN A 121 1.08 -9.21 -7.48
CA GLN A 121 1.08 -10.67 -7.43
C GLN A 121 1.38 -11.20 -6.02
N LYS A 122 2.43 -10.66 -5.36
CA LYS A 122 2.79 -11.05 -3.99
C LYS A 122 1.71 -10.69 -2.96
N THR A 123 0.93 -9.64 -3.20
CA THR A 123 -0.21 -9.31 -2.33
C THR A 123 -1.31 -10.36 -2.45
N LYS A 124 -1.66 -10.78 -3.67
CA LYS A 124 -2.61 -11.88 -3.89
C LYS A 124 -2.17 -13.17 -3.22
N GLU A 125 -0.94 -13.58 -3.47
CA GLU A 125 -0.35 -14.79 -2.86
C GLU A 125 -0.35 -14.74 -1.33
N PHE A 126 0.01 -13.58 -0.76
CA PHE A 126 0.04 -13.42 0.69
C PHE A 126 -1.34 -13.52 1.33
N LEU A 127 -2.35 -12.94 0.70
CA LEU A 127 -3.74 -13.01 1.14
C LEU A 127 -4.40 -14.36 0.82
N GLY A 128 -3.91 -15.07 -0.18
CA GLY A 128 -4.52 -16.29 -0.69
C GLY A 128 -5.78 -16.02 -1.51
N ILE A 129 -5.76 -14.94 -2.30
CA ILE A 129 -6.86 -14.54 -3.19
C ILE A 129 -6.43 -14.61 -4.66
N ASP A 130 -7.36 -14.93 -5.53
CA ASP A 130 -7.06 -15.08 -6.96
C ASP A 130 -6.99 -13.72 -7.67
N ASN A 131 -7.86 -12.78 -7.30
CA ASN A 131 -8.02 -11.51 -7.99
C ASN A 131 -8.05 -10.31 -7.02
N LEU A 132 -7.55 -9.18 -7.49
CA LEU A 132 -7.80 -7.86 -6.90
C LEU A 132 -9.02 -7.23 -7.58
N ASN A 133 -9.85 -6.51 -6.82
CA ASN A 133 -10.97 -5.75 -7.36
C ASN A 133 -10.47 -4.66 -8.33
N ALA A 134 -9.41 -3.93 -7.94
CA ALA A 134 -8.70 -3.00 -8.79
C ALA A 134 -7.23 -2.91 -8.39
N SER A 135 -6.37 -2.53 -9.34
CA SER A 135 -4.96 -2.26 -9.04
C SER A 135 -4.40 -1.14 -9.91
N VAL A 136 -3.42 -0.42 -9.38
CA VAL A 136 -2.69 0.62 -10.11
C VAL A 136 -1.25 0.72 -9.63
N VAL A 137 -0.35 0.99 -10.56
CA VAL A 137 1.07 1.31 -10.29
C VAL A 137 1.32 2.75 -10.70
N LEU A 138 1.85 3.56 -9.79
CA LEU A 138 2.13 4.98 -9.97
C LEU A 138 3.63 5.23 -9.86
N THR A 139 4.19 6.01 -10.79
CA THR A 139 5.62 6.33 -10.81
C THR A 139 5.85 7.68 -10.13
N ASP A 140 6.43 7.64 -8.90
CA ASP A 140 6.79 8.83 -8.10
C ASP A 140 5.70 9.94 -8.12
N PRO A 141 4.42 9.66 -7.83
CA PRO A 141 3.29 10.55 -8.16
C PRO A 141 3.40 11.93 -7.50
N LYS A 142 4.03 12.03 -6.34
CA LYS A 142 4.27 13.29 -5.64
C LYS A 142 5.43 14.08 -6.23
N ASN A 143 6.55 13.40 -6.54
CA ASN A 143 7.79 14.05 -6.95
C ASN A 143 7.90 14.21 -8.47
N LYS A 144 7.11 13.43 -9.22
CA LYS A 144 7.02 13.47 -10.69
C LYS A 144 5.54 13.48 -11.10
N PRO A 145 4.81 14.54 -10.79
CA PRO A 145 3.42 14.65 -11.22
C PRO A 145 3.36 14.59 -12.76
N SER A 146 2.44 13.81 -13.29
CA SER A 146 2.23 13.63 -14.72
C SER A 146 0.77 13.41 -15.04
N GLU A 147 0.36 13.76 -16.25
CA GLU A 147 -0.99 13.46 -16.74
C GLU A 147 -1.27 11.95 -16.74
N GLU A 148 -0.25 11.14 -17.02
CA GLU A 148 -0.33 9.68 -16.95
C GLU A 148 -0.68 9.19 -15.55
N ASN A 149 0.04 9.65 -14.51
CA ASN A 149 -0.29 9.31 -13.12
C ASN A 149 -1.69 9.75 -12.74
N ASN A 150 -2.12 10.93 -13.16
CA ASN A 150 -3.47 11.44 -12.88
C ASN A 150 -4.53 10.55 -13.53
N ALA A 151 -4.38 10.23 -14.82
CA ALA A 151 -5.31 9.36 -15.54
C ALA A 151 -5.38 7.94 -14.93
N LEU A 152 -4.25 7.40 -14.47
CA LEU A 152 -4.20 6.11 -13.78
C LEU A 152 -4.92 6.15 -12.42
N VAL A 153 -4.78 7.23 -11.67
CA VAL A 153 -5.49 7.42 -10.39
C VAL A 153 -6.99 7.54 -10.65
N ASP A 154 -7.41 8.31 -11.65
CA ASP A 154 -8.82 8.49 -12.00
C ASP A 154 -9.47 7.17 -12.45
N ASP A 155 -8.80 6.38 -13.29
CA ASP A 155 -9.26 5.05 -13.70
C ASP A 155 -9.37 4.09 -12.50
N PHE A 156 -8.38 4.11 -11.62
CA PHE A 156 -8.42 3.31 -10.39
C PHE A 156 -9.59 3.71 -9.49
N ILE A 157 -9.79 5.00 -9.27
CA ILE A 157 -10.92 5.54 -8.48
C ILE A 157 -12.26 5.10 -9.06
N ASN A 158 -12.43 5.18 -10.39
CA ASN A 158 -13.66 4.74 -11.06
C ASN A 158 -13.97 3.24 -10.86
N LYS A 159 -12.90 2.42 -10.74
CA LYS A 159 -13.05 0.98 -10.49
C LYS A 159 -13.36 0.62 -9.03
N ILE A 160 -13.07 1.51 -8.10
CA ILE A 160 -13.29 1.28 -6.66
C ILE A 160 -14.52 1.99 -6.09
N LYS A 161 -15.16 2.89 -6.85
CA LYS A 161 -16.46 3.47 -6.53
C LYS A 161 -17.57 2.43 -6.67
#